data_21eb60011a528a7c899b6399a82799f8
#
_entry.id   21eb60011a528a7c899b6399a82799f8
#
_cell.length_a   1.000
_cell.length_b   1.000
_cell.length_c   1.000
_cell.angle_alpha   90.00
_cell.angle_beta   90.00
_cell.angle_gamma   90.00
#
_symmetry.space_group_name_H-M   'P 1'
#
loop_
_entity.id
_entity.type
_entity.pdbx_description
1 polymer ?
#
loop_
_entity_poly.entity_id
_entity_poly.type
_entity_poly.pdbx_seq_one_letter_code
_entity_poly.pdbx_strand_id
1 'polypeptide(L)'
;AVEAPGKNAPADAWGRANAFFRVLPAWKNFFEEGDERRDVMVCTYQYKWNANAGKHDKVENAKLTDWYPGKWRREWMPGGFVDPNNTGVNYCPLRFADVVLMAAEAYNETGNTPEAWKLLNMVRERAKATPITDANYSSLMKAPQVYDLPYIQDGDAAGKFRTALYW
;
A
#
# COMPACT_ATOMS: atom_id res chain seq x y z
N ALA A 1 -15.08 3.44 3.73
CA ALA A 1 -14.81 3.40 5.16
C ALA A 1 -13.37 3.81 5.39
N VAL A 2 -13.13 4.80 6.22
CA VAL A 2 -11.80 5.23 6.62
C VAL A 2 -11.36 4.32 7.75
N GLU A 3 -10.30 3.55 7.53
CA GLU A 3 -9.75 2.72 8.57
C GLU A 3 -8.56 3.41 9.22
N ALA A 4 -8.63 3.54 10.51
CA ALA A 4 -7.50 3.98 11.29
C ALA A 4 -6.70 2.76 11.75
N PRO A 5 -5.46 2.95 12.16
CA PRO A 5 -4.64 1.88 12.66
C PRO A 5 -5.30 1.21 13.87
N GLY A 6 -5.69 -0.03 13.70
CA GLY A 6 -6.09 -0.92 14.77
C GLY A 6 -7.34 -0.54 15.56
N LYS A 7 -7.73 -1.42 16.45
CA LYS A 7 -8.76 -1.14 17.45
C LYS A 7 -8.36 0.09 18.27
N ASN A 8 -9.26 1.08 18.31
CA ASN A 8 -9.15 2.21 19.21
C ASN A 8 -8.01 3.19 18.89
N ALA A 9 -8.05 3.82 17.72
CA ALA A 9 -7.52 5.17 17.66
C ALA A 9 -8.14 5.93 18.86
N PRO A 10 -7.37 6.79 19.56
CA PRO A 10 -7.93 7.53 20.69
C PRO A 10 -9.17 8.27 20.18
N ALA A 11 -10.35 7.82 20.60
CA ALA A 11 -11.61 8.39 20.18
C ALA A 11 -11.72 9.87 20.54
N ASP A 12 -10.94 10.27 21.52
CA ASP A 12 -10.75 11.62 22.01
C ASP A 12 -9.91 12.51 21.08
N ALA A 13 -9.05 11.94 20.24
CA ALA A 13 -8.17 12.70 19.35
C ALA A 13 -8.55 12.62 17.87
N TRP A 14 -8.93 11.43 17.36
CA TRP A 14 -9.15 11.19 15.92
C TRP A 14 -10.45 10.46 15.58
N GLY A 15 -11.28 10.14 16.57
CA GLY A 15 -12.49 9.37 16.38
C GLY A 15 -12.25 7.85 16.31
N ARG A 16 -13.25 7.11 15.86
CA ARG A 16 -13.28 5.66 15.97
C ARG A 16 -12.61 4.96 14.78
N ALA A 17 -11.80 3.94 15.07
CA ALA A 17 -11.33 2.95 14.11
C ALA A 17 -12.00 1.59 14.38
N ASN A 18 -12.58 0.99 13.36
CA ASN A 18 -13.33 -0.26 13.51
C ASN A 18 -12.48 -1.51 13.30
N ALA A 19 -11.39 -1.43 12.53
CA ALA A 19 -10.49 -2.55 12.23
C ALA A 19 -11.23 -3.82 11.72
N PHE A 20 -12.21 -3.64 10.84
CA PHE A 20 -13.01 -4.74 10.31
C PHE A 20 -12.24 -5.66 9.38
N PHE A 21 -11.28 -5.11 8.63
CA PHE A 21 -10.48 -5.85 7.68
C PHE A 21 -9.09 -6.12 8.21
N ARG A 22 -8.53 -7.25 7.81
CA ARG A 22 -7.16 -7.65 8.12
C ARG A 22 -6.35 -7.70 6.84
N VAL A 23 -5.07 -7.40 6.96
CA VAL A 23 -4.12 -7.56 5.87
C VAL A 23 -3.48 -8.94 5.98
N LEU A 24 -3.42 -9.66 4.88
CA LEU A 24 -2.61 -10.89 4.83
C LEU A 24 -1.14 -10.50 5.01
N PRO A 25 -0.38 -11.19 5.88
CA PRO A 25 1.04 -10.89 6.08
C PRO A 25 1.86 -10.94 4.78
N ALA A 26 1.51 -11.85 3.87
CA ALA A 26 2.11 -11.93 2.55
C ALA A 26 2.05 -10.60 1.80
N TRP A 27 0.98 -9.82 1.94
CA TRP A 27 0.84 -8.51 1.31
C TRP A 27 1.94 -7.52 1.69
N LYS A 28 2.38 -7.50 2.94
CA LYS A 28 3.52 -6.67 3.37
C LYS A 28 4.82 -7.14 2.71
N ASN A 29 4.98 -8.44 2.52
CA ASN A 29 6.18 -9.04 1.95
C ASN A 29 6.30 -8.85 0.43
N PHE A 30 5.23 -8.38 -0.24
CA PHE A 30 5.29 -7.97 -1.64
C PHE A 30 6.14 -6.71 -1.84
N PHE A 31 6.15 -5.84 -0.86
CA PHE A 31 6.92 -4.61 -0.94
C PHE A 31 8.37 -4.88 -0.57
N GLU A 32 9.28 -4.34 -1.35
CA GLU A 32 10.70 -4.36 -1.01
C GLU A 32 10.98 -3.49 0.22
N GLU A 33 12.11 -3.73 0.86
CA GLU A 33 12.54 -2.91 1.98
C GLU A 33 12.85 -1.49 1.47
N GLY A 34 12.34 -0.48 2.17
CA GLY A 34 12.47 0.93 1.77
C GLY A 34 11.33 1.46 0.89
N ASP A 35 10.47 0.60 0.35
CA ASP A 35 9.27 1.04 -0.36
C ASP A 35 8.30 1.72 0.61
N GLU A 36 8.13 3.03 0.48
CA GLU A 36 7.27 3.82 1.36
C GLU A 36 5.80 3.41 1.32
N ARG A 37 5.35 2.76 0.23
CA ARG A 37 3.98 2.24 0.12
C ARG A 37 3.72 1.14 1.14
N ARG A 38 4.73 0.33 1.48
CA ARG A 38 4.63 -0.76 2.46
C ARG A 38 4.06 -0.27 3.78
N ASP A 39 4.68 0.76 4.34
CA ASP A 39 4.33 1.24 5.68
C ASP A 39 3.11 2.17 5.69
N VAL A 40 2.77 2.72 4.52
CA VAL A 40 1.51 3.44 4.30
C VAL A 40 0.33 2.47 4.16
N MET A 41 0.50 1.38 3.39
CA MET A 41 -0.57 0.46 3.05
C MET A 41 -0.88 -0.54 4.17
N VAL A 42 0.13 -0.88 4.99
CA VAL A 42 0.01 -1.88 6.06
C VAL A 42 0.25 -1.23 7.41
N CYS A 43 -0.75 -1.27 8.28
CA CYS A 43 -0.64 -0.81 9.66
C CYS A 43 -0.38 -2.00 10.58
N THR A 44 0.78 -2.01 11.22
CA THR A 44 1.24 -3.10 12.10
C THR A 44 0.97 -2.84 13.57
N TYR A 45 0.42 -1.70 13.93
CA TYR A 45 0.23 -1.24 15.32
C TYR A 45 -1.22 -0.90 15.63
N GLN A 46 -1.48 -0.69 16.91
CA GLN A 46 -2.76 -0.21 17.44
C GLN A 46 -2.52 0.79 18.58
N TYR A 47 -3.56 1.50 18.98
CA TYR A 47 -3.54 2.31 20.17
C TYR A 47 -4.21 1.58 21.33
N LYS A 48 -3.55 1.54 22.49
CA LYS A 48 -4.07 0.97 23.73
C LYS A 48 -4.12 2.00 24.84
N TRP A 49 -5.19 1.98 25.61
CA TRP A 49 -5.30 2.85 26.78
C TRP A 49 -4.25 2.48 27.83
N ASN A 50 -3.48 3.47 28.25
CA ASN A 50 -2.53 3.37 29.36
C ASN A 50 -3.10 4.13 30.57
N ALA A 51 -3.63 3.40 31.54
CA ALA A 51 -4.26 3.99 32.72
C ALA A 51 -3.26 4.79 33.59
N ASN A 52 -1.99 4.39 33.61
CA ASN A 52 -0.96 5.08 34.39
C ASN A 52 -0.58 6.43 33.79
N ALA A 53 -0.62 6.52 32.47
CA ALA A 53 -0.28 7.74 31.75
C ALA A 53 -1.51 8.60 31.39
N GLY A 54 -2.73 8.09 31.59
CA GLY A 54 -3.98 8.76 31.24
C GLY A 54 -4.11 9.04 29.73
N LYS A 55 -3.49 8.23 28.87
CA LYS A 55 -3.47 8.42 27.41
C LYS A 55 -3.43 7.09 26.68
N HIS A 56 -3.67 7.15 25.37
CA HIS A 56 -3.43 6.01 24.50
C HIS A 56 -1.98 5.96 24.03
N ASP A 57 -1.35 4.81 24.19
CA ASP A 57 -0.01 4.54 23.65
C ASP A 57 -0.11 3.74 22.35
N LYS A 58 0.78 4.07 21.42
CA LYS A 58 0.98 3.31 20.20
C LYS A 58 1.75 2.04 20.52
N VAL A 59 1.18 0.88 20.20
CA VAL A 59 1.74 -0.44 20.50
C VAL A 59 1.75 -1.30 19.26
N GLU A 60 2.91 -1.85 18.91
CA GLU A 60 3.03 -2.80 17.81
C GLU A 60 2.25 -4.09 18.09
N ASN A 61 1.60 -4.62 17.06
CA ASN A 61 0.85 -5.85 17.16
C ASN A 61 1.82 -7.05 17.10
N ALA A 62 1.83 -7.87 18.13
CA ALA A 62 2.68 -9.05 18.19
C ALA A 62 2.27 -10.15 17.19
N LYS A 63 1.00 -10.17 16.79
CA LYS A 63 0.47 -11.17 15.86
C LYS A 63 0.37 -10.58 14.47
N LEU A 64 0.90 -11.30 13.47
CA LEU A 64 0.78 -10.94 12.05
C LEU A 64 -0.68 -10.86 11.59
N THR A 65 -1.55 -11.64 12.22
CA THR A 65 -3.00 -11.61 11.96
C THR A 65 -3.69 -10.32 12.44
N ASP A 66 -3.00 -9.48 13.17
CA ASP A 66 -3.50 -8.20 13.70
C ASP A 66 -2.94 -7.00 12.92
N TRP A 67 -2.58 -7.21 11.66
CA TRP A 67 -2.24 -6.13 10.75
C TRP A 67 -3.47 -5.66 9.98
N TYR A 68 -3.53 -4.36 9.71
CA TYR A 68 -4.70 -3.68 9.15
C TYR A 68 -4.34 -2.86 7.92
N PRO A 69 -5.31 -2.57 7.02
CA PRO A 69 -5.12 -1.57 5.98
C PRO A 69 -4.76 -0.22 6.60
N GLY A 70 -3.67 0.39 6.12
CA GLY A 70 -3.10 1.60 6.72
C GLY A 70 -3.30 2.88 5.92
N LYS A 71 -3.81 2.81 4.68
CA LYS A 71 -3.82 3.91 3.73
C LYS A 71 -4.57 5.16 4.21
N TRP A 72 -5.64 5.01 4.96
CA TRP A 72 -6.52 6.08 5.39
C TRP A 72 -6.50 6.25 6.91
N ARG A 73 -5.31 6.44 7.48
CA ARG A 73 -5.14 6.52 8.94
C ARG A 73 -5.74 7.80 9.49
N ARG A 74 -6.59 7.67 10.48
CA ARG A 74 -7.22 8.83 11.14
C ARG A 74 -6.20 9.71 11.85
N GLU A 75 -5.11 9.16 12.33
CA GLU A 75 -4.01 9.92 12.94
C GLU A 75 -3.33 10.92 12.01
N TRP A 76 -3.54 10.79 10.69
CA TRP A 76 -3.06 11.75 9.70
C TRP A 76 -4.04 12.88 9.42
N MET A 77 -5.21 12.84 10.04
CA MET A 77 -6.18 13.92 9.91
C MET A 77 -5.76 15.12 10.77
N PRO A 78 -6.12 16.34 10.38
CA PRO A 78 -5.92 17.52 11.21
C PRO A 78 -6.52 17.31 12.61
N GLY A 79 -5.81 17.75 13.63
CA GLY A 79 -6.29 17.66 15.02
C GLY A 79 -7.62 18.40 15.21
N GLY A 80 -8.45 17.88 16.12
CA GLY A 80 -9.74 18.47 16.47
C GLY A 80 -10.94 17.91 15.72
N PHE A 81 -10.74 17.03 14.74
CA PHE A 81 -11.86 16.33 14.07
C PHE A 81 -12.15 15.01 14.79
N VAL A 82 -13.12 15.02 15.68
CA VAL A 82 -13.51 13.88 16.51
C VAL A 82 -14.94 13.45 16.18
N ASP A 83 -15.15 12.80 15.05
CA ASP A 83 -16.43 12.18 14.73
C ASP A 83 -16.22 10.66 14.57
N PRO A 84 -16.96 9.82 15.30
CA PRO A 84 -16.77 8.38 15.24
C PRO A 84 -17.11 7.78 13.87
N ASN A 85 -18.00 8.40 13.11
CA ASN A 85 -18.56 7.82 11.88
C ASN A 85 -18.18 8.61 10.61
N ASN A 86 -17.82 9.89 10.75
CA ASN A 86 -17.48 10.74 9.63
C ASN A 86 -16.02 11.12 9.63
N THR A 87 -15.49 11.48 8.49
CA THR A 87 -14.12 11.96 8.34
C THR A 87 -14.06 13.06 7.30
N GLY A 88 -13.09 13.97 7.43
CA GLY A 88 -12.78 14.96 6.41
C GLY A 88 -11.93 14.42 5.26
N VAL A 89 -11.67 13.12 5.21
CA VAL A 89 -10.87 12.50 4.15
C VAL A 89 -11.73 12.31 2.91
N ASN A 90 -11.36 13.00 1.85
CA ASN A 90 -12.02 12.86 0.56
C ASN A 90 -11.63 11.54 -0.10
N TYR A 91 -12.62 10.85 -0.65
CA TYR A 91 -12.38 9.72 -1.53
C TYR A 91 -11.78 10.22 -2.85
N CYS A 92 -10.66 9.65 -3.25
CA CYS A 92 -10.01 9.96 -4.51
C CYS A 92 -10.25 8.79 -5.49
N PRO A 93 -11.20 8.93 -6.42
CA PRO A 93 -11.54 7.85 -7.36
C PRO A 93 -10.45 7.59 -8.38
N LEU A 94 -9.67 8.61 -8.74
CA LEU A 94 -8.57 8.53 -9.70
C LEU A 94 -7.41 9.43 -9.25
N ARG A 95 -6.21 8.91 -9.28
CA ARG A 95 -4.98 9.63 -8.92
C ARG A 95 -4.08 9.75 -10.15
N PHE A 96 -3.20 10.72 -10.15
CA PHE A 96 -2.24 10.89 -11.24
C PHE A 96 -1.39 9.63 -11.50
N ALA A 97 -1.01 8.90 -10.45
CA ALA A 97 -0.31 7.62 -10.61
C ALA A 97 -1.12 6.58 -11.38
N ASP A 98 -2.44 6.56 -11.18
CA ASP A 98 -3.31 5.63 -11.91
C ASP A 98 -3.33 5.97 -13.41
N VAL A 99 -3.38 7.26 -13.75
CA VAL A 99 -3.28 7.75 -15.14
C VAL A 99 -1.93 7.40 -15.77
N VAL A 100 -0.84 7.57 -15.03
CA VAL A 100 0.51 7.21 -15.49
C VAL A 100 0.63 5.71 -15.77
N LEU A 101 0.07 4.86 -14.89
CA LEU A 101 0.09 3.41 -15.10
C LEU A 101 -0.82 2.97 -16.25
N MET A 102 -1.98 3.61 -16.47
CA MET A 102 -2.81 3.38 -17.65
C MET A 102 -2.07 3.76 -18.94
N ALA A 103 -1.34 4.88 -18.94
CA ALA A 103 -0.51 5.27 -20.07
C ALA A 103 0.63 4.27 -20.32
N ALA A 104 1.26 3.77 -19.25
CA ALA A 104 2.30 2.76 -19.34
C ALA A 104 1.77 1.46 -19.97
N GLU A 105 0.60 1.00 -19.54
CA GLU A 105 -0.08 -0.15 -20.13
C GLU A 105 -0.36 0.07 -21.63
N ALA A 106 -0.94 1.22 -21.98
CA ALA A 106 -1.24 1.56 -23.36
C ALA A 106 0.02 1.57 -24.25
N TYR A 107 1.14 2.13 -23.78
CA TYR A 107 2.41 2.07 -24.49
C TYR A 107 2.90 0.65 -24.71
N ASN A 108 2.81 -0.21 -23.69
CA ASN A 108 3.19 -1.61 -23.81
C ASN A 108 2.34 -2.34 -24.86
N GLU A 109 1.02 -2.18 -24.81
CA GLU A 109 0.08 -2.85 -25.72
C GLU A 109 0.19 -2.34 -27.18
N THR A 110 0.70 -1.14 -27.39
CA THR A 110 0.99 -0.58 -28.73
C THR A 110 2.42 -0.84 -29.20
N GLY A 111 3.19 -1.67 -28.50
CA GLY A 111 4.53 -2.09 -28.89
C GLY A 111 5.66 -1.16 -28.46
N ASN A 112 5.38 -0.14 -27.65
CA ASN A 112 6.39 0.76 -27.10
C ASN A 112 6.72 0.42 -25.64
N THR A 113 7.11 -0.81 -25.39
CA THR A 113 7.49 -1.32 -24.06
C THR A 113 8.61 -0.51 -23.38
N PRO A 114 9.62 0.04 -24.08
CA PRO A 114 10.62 0.89 -23.43
C PRO A 114 10.03 2.15 -22.77
N GLU A 115 9.05 2.79 -23.38
CA GLU A 115 8.39 3.96 -22.79
C GLU A 115 7.48 3.55 -21.61
N ALA A 116 6.82 2.39 -21.73
CA ALA A 116 6.03 1.81 -20.65
C ALA A 116 6.87 1.63 -19.38
N TRP A 117 8.09 1.09 -19.48
CA TRP A 117 8.99 0.93 -18.34
C TRP A 117 9.38 2.25 -17.69
N LYS A 118 9.60 3.32 -18.43
CA LYS A 118 9.88 4.64 -17.86
C LYS A 118 8.75 5.14 -16.99
N LEU A 119 7.52 5.03 -17.46
CA LEU A 119 6.34 5.47 -16.71
C LEU A 119 6.11 4.64 -15.47
N LEU A 120 6.26 3.32 -15.53
CA LEU A 120 6.16 2.45 -14.37
C LEU A 120 7.22 2.81 -13.33
N ASN A 121 8.47 2.97 -13.77
CA ASN A 121 9.57 3.31 -12.88
C ASN A 121 9.42 4.70 -12.24
N MET A 122 8.82 5.67 -12.93
CA MET A 122 8.50 6.98 -12.35
C MET A 122 7.57 6.83 -11.11
N VAL A 123 6.59 5.91 -11.16
CA VAL A 123 5.73 5.62 -10.01
C VAL A 123 6.49 4.91 -8.90
N ARG A 124 7.38 3.98 -9.25
CA ARG A 124 8.23 3.26 -8.29
C ARG A 124 9.21 4.17 -7.58
N GLU A 125 9.93 5.00 -8.32
CA GLU A 125 10.90 5.98 -7.78
C GLU A 125 10.24 6.96 -6.80
N ARG A 126 9.04 7.44 -7.12
CA ARG A 126 8.27 8.27 -6.18
C ARG A 126 8.02 7.58 -4.85
N ALA A 127 7.85 6.25 -4.87
CA ALA A 127 7.63 5.43 -3.68
C ALA A 127 8.93 4.96 -3.02
N LYS A 128 10.09 5.39 -3.53
CA LYS A 128 11.44 4.92 -3.14
C LYS A 128 11.63 3.42 -3.35
N ALA A 129 10.84 2.83 -4.23
CA ALA A 129 11.04 1.46 -4.67
C ALA A 129 12.09 1.41 -5.78
N THR A 130 12.81 0.31 -5.87
CA THR A 130 13.86 0.11 -6.88
C THR A 130 13.27 0.13 -8.29
N PRO A 131 13.78 0.96 -9.21
CA PRO A 131 13.38 0.89 -10.62
C PRO A 131 13.64 -0.49 -11.22
N ILE A 132 12.69 -0.98 -12.00
CA ILE A 132 12.81 -2.28 -12.65
C ILE A 132 13.62 -2.14 -13.93
N THR A 133 14.58 -3.04 -14.10
CA THR A 133 15.44 -3.18 -15.28
C THR A 133 15.53 -4.65 -15.68
N ASP A 134 16.00 -4.95 -16.88
CA ASP A 134 16.23 -6.34 -17.30
C ASP A 134 17.15 -7.10 -16.34
N ALA A 135 18.13 -6.41 -15.76
CA ALA A 135 19.09 -7.03 -14.84
C ALA A 135 18.48 -7.45 -13.51
N ASN A 136 17.52 -6.69 -12.98
CA ASN A 136 16.94 -6.96 -11.66
C ASN A 136 15.51 -7.52 -11.70
N TYR A 137 14.88 -7.58 -12.88
CA TYR A 137 13.50 -8.07 -13.04
C TYR A 137 13.26 -9.41 -12.31
N SER A 138 14.08 -10.41 -12.61
CA SER A 138 13.91 -11.75 -12.05
C SER A 138 14.07 -11.81 -10.54
N SER A 139 14.86 -10.90 -9.94
CA SER A 139 15.00 -10.83 -8.49
C SER A 139 13.86 -10.10 -7.81
N LEU A 140 13.35 -9.04 -8.42
CA LEU A 140 12.25 -8.24 -7.89
C LEU A 140 10.90 -8.95 -8.03
N MET A 141 10.70 -9.72 -9.12
CA MET A 141 9.47 -10.47 -9.38
C MET A 141 9.44 -11.86 -8.73
N LYS A 142 10.36 -12.15 -7.84
CA LYS A 142 10.46 -13.45 -7.16
C LYS A 142 9.37 -13.73 -6.13
N ALA A 143 8.94 -12.67 -5.44
CA ALA A 143 7.99 -12.85 -4.37
C ALA A 143 6.64 -13.28 -4.97
N PRO A 144 5.85 -13.75 -4.23
CA PRO A 144 4.61 -14.48 -4.08
C PRO A 144 3.93 -14.94 -5.38
N GLN A 145 4.63 -15.13 -6.43
CA GLN A 145 4.14 -15.62 -7.73
C GLN A 145 3.29 -16.89 -7.62
N VAL A 146 3.47 -17.65 -6.55
CA VAL A 146 2.68 -18.86 -6.26
C VAL A 146 1.18 -18.58 -6.15
N TYR A 147 0.79 -17.37 -5.79
CA TYR A 147 -0.62 -17.03 -5.56
C TYR A 147 -1.33 -16.44 -6.77
N ASP A 148 -0.56 -15.94 -7.77
CA ASP A 148 -1.11 -15.21 -8.92
C ASP A 148 -0.53 -15.67 -10.24
N LEU A 149 -0.28 -16.97 -10.37
CA LEU A 149 0.23 -17.60 -11.59
C LEU A 149 -0.47 -17.17 -12.89
N PRO A 150 -1.80 -16.95 -12.94
CA PRO A 150 -2.47 -16.53 -14.16
C PRO A 150 -1.97 -15.20 -14.75
N TYR A 151 -1.37 -14.34 -13.93
CA TYR A 151 -0.89 -13.02 -14.34
C TYR A 151 0.62 -12.98 -14.64
N ILE A 152 1.31 -14.10 -14.48
CA ILE A 152 2.73 -14.19 -14.80
C ILE A 152 2.88 -14.48 -16.29
N GLN A 153 3.36 -13.52 -17.04
CA GLN A 153 3.53 -13.56 -18.48
C GLN A 153 4.96 -13.18 -18.88
N ASP A 154 5.93 -14.01 -18.52
CA ASP A 154 7.34 -13.72 -18.74
C ASP A 154 7.89 -14.13 -20.10
N GLY A 155 7.02 -14.58 -21.02
CA GLY A 155 7.45 -15.17 -22.29
C GLY A 155 8.12 -14.18 -23.25
N ASP A 156 7.81 -12.89 -23.14
CA ASP A 156 8.39 -11.83 -23.95
C ASP A 156 8.50 -10.51 -23.16
N ALA A 157 9.06 -9.47 -23.78
CA ALA A 157 9.24 -8.16 -23.14
C ALA A 157 7.91 -7.53 -22.70
N ALA A 158 6.86 -7.67 -23.49
CA ALA A 158 5.54 -7.15 -23.17
C ALA A 158 4.90 -7.93 -22.01
N GLY A 159 5.08 -9.24 -21.97
CA GLY A 159 4.62 -10.11 -20.88
C GLY A 159 5.33 -9.79 -19.56
N LYS A 160 6.63 -9.58 -19.59
CA LYS A 160 7.38 -9.11 -18.40
C LYS A 160 6.86 -7.79 -17.86
N PHE A 161 6.56 -6.85 -18.76
CA PHE A 161 5.97 -5.58 -18.35
C PHE A 161 4.59 -5.75 -17.70
N ARG A 162 3.70 -6.57 -18.29
CA ARG A 162 2.37 -6.85 -17.70
C ARG A 162 2.50 -7.45 -16.29
N THR A 163 3.43 -8.38 -16.12
CA THR A 163 3.73 -8.95 -14.79
C THR A 163 4.17 -7.88 -13.81
N ALA A 164 5.10 -7.00 -14.19
CA ALA A 164 5.60 -5.94 -13.34
C ALA A 164 4.54 -4.86 -13.03
N LEU A 165 3.65 -4.57 -13.96
CA LEU A 165 2.55 -3.63 -13.77
C LEU A 165 1.53 -4.16 -12.76
N TYR A 166 1.29 -5.47 -12.77
CA TYR A 166 0.39 -6.13 -11.83
C TYR A 166 0.95 -6.13 -10.40
N TRP A 167 2.24 -6.34 -10.24
CA TRP A 167 2.93 -6.36 -8.95
C TRP A 167 3.39 -4.97 -8.50
#